data_d580947a65b70c24f1b0380a872b60ae
#
_entry.id   d580947a65b70c24f1b0380a872b60ae
#
_cell.length_a   1.000
_cell.length_b   1.000
_cell.length_c   1.000
_cell.angle_alpha   90.00
_cell.angle_beta   90.00
_cell.angle_gamma   90.00
#
_symmetry.space_group_name_H-M   'P 1'
#
loop_
_entity.id
_entity.type
_entity.pdbx_description
1 polymer ?
#
loop_
_entity_poly.entity_id
_entity_poly.type
_entity_poly.pdbx_seq_one_letter_code
_entity_poly.pdbx_strand_id
1 'polypeptide(L)'
;MKTACLILPNFKIKSELKRCPNLSNRQILIYGFNRNKEVVVDYTNNINGISKGSLLKDVLLGIKDPVILKEDDRYYSYVQDQIIGDLFKLFGRLEINGYECVYIDTSYICRDASDRLEIANTILNLLSKDFNPLLGFSTGKYSSYVSALMSSPGDFNVLKFDKNRIGEFPTLVMPISDELKKHMHLLGLTNFERIANFKRENLLS
;
A
#
# COMPACT_ATOMS: atom_id res chain seq x y z
N MET A 1 20.14 8.76 0.54
CA MET A 1 18.77 8.49 0.07
C MET A 1 17.96 9.74 0.33
N LYS A 2 16.99 10.07 -0.53
CA LYS A 2 16.27 11.35 -0.42
C LYS A 2 14.80 11.19 -0.03
N THR A 3 14.26 10.00 -0.18
CA THR A 3 12.84 9.75 0.03
C THR A 3 12.64 8.41 0.74
N ALA A 4 11.81 8.40 1.78
CA ALA A 4 11.22 7.20 2.34
C ALA A 4 9.75 7.11 1.90
N CYS A 5 9.28 5.90 1.62
CA CYS A 5 7.88 5.59 1.37
C CYS A 5 7.39 4.65 2.46
N LEU A 6 6.35 5.07 3.13
CA LEU A 6 5.61 4.31 4.14
C LEU A 6 4.30 3.83 3.50
N ILE A 7 4.08 2.52 3.51
CA ILE A 7 2.81 1.93 3.09
C ILE A 7 2.15 1.28 4.29
N LEU A 8 0.87 1.55 4.48
CA LEU A 8 0.00 1.03 5.53
C LEU A 8 -1.05 0.09 4.91
N PRO A 9 -0.68 -1.18 4.62
CA PRO A 9 -1.58 -2.10 3.92
C PRO A 9 -2.86 -2.35 4.73
N ASN A 10 -4.01 -2.40 4.06
CA ASN A 10 -5.31 -2.62 4.68
C ASN A 10 -5.61 -1.62 5.81
N PHE A 11 -5.32 -0.34 5.54
CA PHE A 11 -5.44 0.74 6.52
C PHE A 11 -6.81 0.79 7.19
N LYS A 12 -7.90 0.68 6.41
CA LYS A 12 -9.26 0.75 6.94
C LYS A 12 -9.57 -0.44 7.84
N ILE A 13 -9.21 -1.67 7.45
CA ILE A 13 -9.35 -2.87 8.29
C ILE A 13 -8.58 -2.71 9.60
N LYS A 14 -7.33 -2.26 9.55
CA LYS A 14 -6.50 -2.10 10.75
C LYS A 14 -7.02 -0.99 11.66
N SER A 15 -7.60 0.06 11.09
CA SER A 15 -8.29 1.10 11.86
C SER A 15 -9.52 0.53 12.58
N GLU A 16 -10.32 -0.33 11.92
CA GLU A 16 -11.44 -1.00 12.57
C GLU A 16 -10.99 -1.97 13.68
N LEU A 17 -9.91 -2.71 13.47
CA LEU A 17 -9.34 -3.59 14.48
C LEU A 17 -8.80 -2.82 15.69
N LYS A 18 -8.27 -1.61 15.48
CA LYS A 18 -7.87 -0.71 16.56
C LYS A 18 -9.07 -0.25 17.39
N ARG A 19 -10.22 0.04 16.75
CA ARG A 19 -11.49 0.41 17.39
C ARG A 19 -12.16 -0.79 18.09
N CYS A 20 -12.12 -1.96 17.43
CA CYS A 20 -12.79 -3.19 17.86
C CYS A 20 -11.84 -4.40 17.81
N PRO A 21 -10.92 -4.58 18.80
CA PRO A 21 -9.91 -5.64 18.79
C PRO A 21 -10.49 -7.08 18.80
N ASN A 22 -11.72 -7.24 19.28
CA ASN A 22 -12.42 -8.54 19.32
C ASN A 22 -12.73 -9.10 17.91
N LEU A 23 -12.57 -8.29 16.87
CA LEU A 23 -12.76 -8.71 15.47
C LEU A 23 -11.49 -9.31 14.84
N SER A 24 -10.36 -9.34 15.52
CA SER A 24 -9.04 -9.72 14.97
C SER A 24 -8.98 -11.08 14.27
N ASN A 25 -9.82 -12.04 14.70
CA ASN A 25 -9.86 -13.39 14.13
C ASN A 25 -11.04 -13.61 13.16
N ARG A 26 -11.77 -12.56 12.82
CA ARG A 26 -12.92 -12.66 11.92
C ARG A 26 -12.53 -12.30 10.47
N GLN A 27 -13.28 -12.83 9.53
CA GLN A 27 -13.29 -12.33 8.16
C GLN A 27 -14.08 -11.04 8.12
N ILE A 28 -13.46 -9.94 7.73
CA ILE A 28 -14.09 -8.60 7.72
C ILE A 28 -14.08 -8.08 6.29
N LEU A 29 -15.23 -7.56 5.88
CA LEU A 29 -15.40 -6.80 4.66
C LEU A 29 -15.84 -5.38 5.02
N ILE A 30 -15.16 -4.39 4.48
CA ILE A 30 -15.61 -2.99 4.54
C ILE A 30 -16.17 -2.63 3.17
N TYR A 31 -17.40 -2.10 3.15
CA TYR A 31 -18.03 -1.67 1.92
C TYR A 31 -18.29 -0.17 1.90
N GLY A 32 -18.24 0.40 0.72
CA GLY A 32 -18.64 1.77 0.41
C GLY A 32 -19.57 1.80 -0.80
N PHE A 33 -19.82 2.99 -1.33
CA PHE A 33 -20.68 3.18 -2.50
C PHE A 33 -19.90 3.72 -3.69
N ASN A 34 -20.07 3.07 -4.83
CA ASN A 34 -19.62 3.57 -6.12
C ASN A 34 -20.81 3.59 -7.09
N ARG A 35 -21.24 4.81 -7.55
CA ARG A 35 -22.39 5.00 -8.43
C ARG A 35 -23.65 4.26 -7.93
N ASN A 36 -23.98 4.42 -6.64
CA ASN A 36 -25.10 3.77 -5.95
C ASN A 36 -25.02 2.22 -5.84
N LYS A 37 -23.88 1.63 -6.11
CA LYS A 37 -23.64 0.20 -5.90
C LYS A 37 -22.72 0.01 -4.69
N GLU A 38 -23.05 -0.96 -3.84
CA GLU A 38 -22.19 -1.37 -2.73
C GLU A 38 -20.99 -2.13 -3.28
N VAL A 39 -19.80 -1.63 -3.00
CA VAL A 39 -18.53 -2.21 -3.43
C VAL A 39 -17.61 -2.44 -2.23
N VAL A 40 -16.80 -3.48 -2.30
CA VAL A 40 -15.78 -3.75 -1.28
C VAL A 40 -14.67 -2.71 -1.40
N VAL A 41 -14.39 -1.98 -0.33
CA VAL A 41 -13.32 -0.98 -0.27
C VAL A 41 -12.08 -1.47 0.46
N ASP A 42 -12.26 -2.39 1.43
CA ASP A 42 -11.15 -3.07 2.11
C ASP A 42 -11.60 -4.40 2.70
N TYR A 43 -10.66 -5.33 2.97
CA TYR A 43 -10.98 -6.65 3.51
C TYR A 43 -9.78 -7.30 4.21
N THR A 44 -10.03 -8.27 5.10
CA THR A 44 -8.97 -9.02 5.79
C THR A 44 -8.27 -10.01 4.86
N ASN A 45 -6.96 -10.20 5.07
CA ASN A 45 -6.10 -11.03 4.21
C ASN A 45 -6.48 -12.53 4.17
N ASN A 46 -7.31 -13.00 5.09
CA ASN A 46 -7.82 -14.39 5.12
C ASN A 46 -9.00 -14.62 4.17
N ILE A 47 -9.35 -13.63 3.35
CA ILE A 47 -10.37 -13.74 2.30
C ILE A 47 -9.65 -13.76 0.95
N ASN A 48 -9.81 -14.84 0.20
CA ASN A 48 -9.18 -15.02 -1.10
C ASN A 48 -10.18 -14.82 -2.26
N GLY A 49 -9.67 -14.52 -3.44
CA GLY A 49 -10.46 -14.46 -4.68
C GLY A 49 -11.30 -13.20 -4.87
N ILE A 50 -11.16 -12.20 -4.00
CA ILE A 50 -11.83 -10.92 -4.13
C ILE A 50 -10.85 -9.77 -4.41
N SER A 51 -11.37 -8.65 -4.87
CA SER A 51 -10.59 -7.43 -5.13
C SER A 51 -11.34 -6.20 -4.60
N LYS A 52 -10.62 -5.16 -4.21
CA LYS A 52 -11.22 -3.84 -3.92
C LYS A 52 -11.98 -3.38 -5.19
N GLY A 53 -13.18 -2.87 -5.01
CA GLY A 53 -14.09 -2.49 -6.11
C GLY A 53 -15.07 -3.57 -6.56
N SER A 54 -14.92 -4.83 -6.10
CA SER A 54 -15.90 -5.90 -6.37
C SER A 54 -17.26 -5.56 -5.76
N LEU A 55 -18.35 -5.98 -6.41
CA LEU A 55 -19.69 -5.81 -5.86
C LEU A 55 -19.86 -6.63 -4.58
N LEU A 56 -20.33 -5.99 -3.50
CA LEU A 56 -20.47 -6.65 -2.19
C LEU A 56 -21.36 -7.90 -2.29
N LYS A 57 -22.50 -7.81 -2.99
CA LYS A 57 -23.43 -8.94 -3.16
C LYS A 57 -22.76 -10.17 -3.78
N ASP A 58 -21.87 -9.98 -4.77
CA ASP A 58 -21.22 -11.09 -5.47
C ASP A 58 -20.14 -11.73 -4.58
N VAL A 59 -19.45 -10.91 -3.80
CA VAL A 59 -18.45 -11.36 -2.83
C VAL A 59 -19.07 -12.19 -1.70
N LEU A 60 -20.25 -11.81 -1.22
CA LEU A 60 -20.96 -12.50 -0.15
C LEU A 60 -21.42 -13.91 -0.52
N LEU A 61 -21.55 -14.23 -1.81
CA LEU A 61 -21.90 -15.58 -2.26
C LEU A 61 -20.79 -16.61 -1.97
N GLY A 62 -19.54 -16.16 -1.85
CA GLY A 62 -18.37 -17.02 -1.67
C GLY A 62 -17.78 -17.05 -0.25
N ILE A 63 -18.34 -16.30 0.69
CA ILE A 63 -17.76 -16.16 2.04
C ILE A 63 -18.79 -16.54 3.09
N LYS A 64 -18.38 -17.40 4.03
CA LYS A 64 -19.26 -17.84 5.11
C LYS A 64 -19.16 -16.91 6.32
N ASP A 65 -20.27 -16.29 6.70
CA ASP A 65 -20.45 -15.47 7.92
C ASP A 65 -19.38 -14.37 8.14
N PRO A 66 -19.12 -13.49 7.11
CA PRO A 66 -18.20 -12.40 7.30
C PRO A 66 -18.81 -11.30 8.18
N VAL A 67 -17.97 -10.55 8.88
CA VAL A 67 -18.36 -9.28 9.49
C VAL A 67 -18.38 -8.23 8.39
N ILE A 68 -19.53 -7.57 8.20
CA ILE A 68 -19.72 -6.56 7.18
C ILE A 68 -19.80 -5.20 7.87
N LEU A 69 -18.89 -4.30 7.53
CA LEU A 69 -18.83 -2.95 8.07
C LEU A 69 -19.05 -1.94 6.95
N LYS A 70 -19.81 -0.91 7.22
CA LYS A 70 -19.90 0.23 6.32
C LYS A 70 -18.68 1.13 6.51
N GLU A 71 -18.15 1.64 5.42
CA GLU A 71 -17.06 2.61 5.41
C GLU A 71 -17.37 3.83 6.29
N ASP A 72 -16.41 4.19 7.16
CA ASP A 72 -16.49 5.35 8.06
C ASP A 72 -15.30 6.29 7.78
N ASP A 73 -15.39 7.03 6.67
CA ASP A 73 -14.34 7.94 6.23
C ASP A 73 -13.97 8.99 7.28
N ARG A 74 -14.93 9.40 8.13
CA ARG A 74 -14.64 10.34 9.20
C ARG A 74 -13.68 9.75 10.23
N TYR A 75 -13.91 8.49 10.61
CA TYR A 75 -13.04 7.79 11.53
C TYR A 75 -11.67 7.49 10.92
N TYR A 76 -11.64 7.06 9.66
CA TYR A 76 -10.37 6.76 8.97
C TYR A 76 -9.52 8.02 8.77
N SER A 77 -10.14 9.14 8.44
CA SER A 77 -9.44 10.44 8.38
C SER A 77 -8.88 10.83 9.74
N TYR A 78 -9.65 10.67 10.82
CA TYR A 78 -9.16 10.92 12.17
C TYR A 78 -7.93 10.07 12.52
N VAL A 79 -7.95 8.76 12.24
CA VAL A 79 -6.81 7.86 12.48
C VAL A 79 -5.61 8.27 11.63
N GLN A 80 -5.83 8.61 10.36
CA GLN A 80 -4.77 9.09 9.49
C GLN A 80 -4.14 10.38 10.00
N ASP A 81 -4.95 11.36 10.42
CA ASP A 81 -4.49 12.66 10.92
C ASP A 81 -3.60 12.49 12.17
N GLN A 82 -3.90 11.52 13.05
CA GLN A 82 -3.03 11.20 14.19
C GLN A 82 -1.66 10.70 13.72
N ILE A 83 -1.63 9.74 12.79
CA ILE A 83 -0.38 9.20 12.23
C ILE A 83 0.42 10.29 11.53
N ILE A 84 -0.24 11.06 10.66
CA ILE A 84 0.40 12.13 9.91
C ILE A 84 0.92 13.22 10.84
N GLY A 85 0.15 13.59 11.89
CA GLY A 85 0.57 14.57 12.90
C GLY A 85 1.85 14.14 13.62
N ASP A 86 1.96 12.87 14.00
CA ASP A 86 3.15 12.35 14.66
C ASP A 86 4.35 12.25 13.71
N LEU A 87 4.14 11.78 12.48
CA LEU A 87 5.18 11.77 11.46
C LEU A 87 5.64 13.19 11.10
N PHE A 88 4.72 14.16 11.04
CA PHE A 88 5.06 15.54 10.74
C PHE A 88 5.92 16.20 11.84
N LYS A 89 5.63 15.93 13.12
CA LYS A 89 6.46 16.40 14.24
C LYS A 89 7.90 15.88 14.15
N LEU A 90 8.06 14.63 13.67
CA LEU A 90 9.37 13.98 13.57
C LEU A 90 10.15 14.40 12.31
N PHE A 91 9.47 14.56 11.18
CA PHE A 91 10.12 14.68 9.87
C PHE A 91 9.81 15.98 9.11
N GLY A 92 8.77 16.71 9.46
CA GLY A 92 8.44 18.04 8.94
C GLY A 92 8.00 18.13 7.48
N ARG A 93 8.37 17.17 6.61
CA ARG A 93 8.04 17.19 5.16
C ARG A 93 7.45 15.87 4.72
N LEU A 94 6.15 15.87 4.50
CA LEU A 94 5.38 14.70 4.13
C LEU A 94 4.54 15.00 2.88
N GLU A 95 4.30 13.95 2.08
CA GLU A 95 3.30 13.96 1.02
C GLU A 95 2.41 12.73 1.19
N ILE A 96 1.12 12.96 1.31
CA ILE A 96 0.11 11.94 1.55
C ILE A 96 -0.49 11.51 0.21
N ASN A 97 -0.61 10.20 -0.01
CA ASN A 97 -1.26 9.63 -1.18
C ASN A 97 -2.32 8.60 -0.73
N GLY A 98 -3.55 9.08 -0.56
CA GLY A 98 -4.66 8.31 0.00
C GLY A 98 -4.43 7.91 1.46
N TYR A 99 -5.12 6.87 1.91
CA TYR A 99 -5.00 6.38 3.29
C TYR A 99 -3.77 5.49 3.51
N GLU A 100 -3.26 4.87 2.46
CA GLU A 100 -2.31 3.77 2.59
C GLU A 100 -0.86 4.16 2.29
N CYS A 101 -0.57 5.36 1.77
CA CYS A 101 0.78 5.70 1.35
C CYS A 101 1.20 7.10 1.78
N VAL A 102 2.38 7.21 2.38
CA VAL A 102 3.00 8.48 2.79
C VAL A 102 4.44 8.53 2.31
N TYR A 103 4.82 9.61 1.63
CA TYR A 103 6.20 9.90 1.29
C TYR A 103 6.80 10.88 2.28
N ILE A 104 8.01 10.60 2.73
CA ILE A 104 8.76 11.40 3.70
C ILE A 104 10.02 11.90 3.00
N ASP A 105 10.24 13.21 2.98
CA ASP A 105 11.50 13.80 2.50
C ASP A 105 12.59 13.61 3.57
N THR A 106 13.52 12.72 3.29
CA THR A 106 14.64 12.41 4.19
C THR A 106 15.95 13.04 3.72
N SER A 107 15.92 13.92 2.72
CA SER A 107 17.12 14.48 2.08
C SER A 107 18.02 15.27 3.02
N TYR A 108 17.46 15.86 4.07
CA TYR A 108 18.17 16.71 5.03
C TYR A 108 18.53 16.00 6.35
N ILE A 109 17.98 14.81 6.61
CA ILE A 109 18.20 14.06 7.85
C ILE A 109 18.91 12.72 7.62
N CYS A 110 18.84 12.15 6.41
CA CYS A 110 19.41 10.84 6.08
C CYS A 110 20.71 11.01 5.29
N ARG A 111 21.84 11.12 5.96
CA ARG A 111 23.19 11.25 5.37
C ARG A 111 23.81 9.90 5.03
N ASP A 112 23.65 8.93 5.90
CA ASP A 112 24.29 7.61 5.79
C ASP A 112 23.34 6.44 6.14
N ALA A 113 23.93 5.26 6.37
CA ALA A 113 23.17 4.07 6.70
C ALA A 113 22.68 4.06 8.15
N SER A 114 23.39 4.70 9.07
CA SER A 114 23.01 4.79 10.49
C SER A 114 21.79 5.68 10.66
N ASP A 115 21.80 6.89 10.05
CA ASP A 115 20.65 7.79 10.03
C ASP A 115 19.40 7.07 9.48
N ARG A 116 19.58 6.29 8.43
CA ARG A 116 18.51 5.52 7.79
C ARG A 116 17.89 4.48 8.72
N LEU A 117 18.76 3.75 9.45
CA LEU A 117 18.32 2.76 10.43
C LEU A 117 17.55 3.42 11.58
N GLU A 118 18.03 4.56 12.06
CA GLU A 118 17.36 5.33 13.13
C GLU A 118 15.99 5.83 12.67
N ILE A 119 15.89 6.41 11.47
CA ILE A 119 14.62 6.85 10.87
C ILE A 119 13.67 5.65 10.71
N ALA A 120 14.15 4.52 10.20
CA ALA A 120 13.35 3.33 10.03
C ALA A 120 12.81 2.82 11.37
N ASN A 121 13.67 2.66 12.37
CA ASN A 121 13.26 2.21 13.69
C ASN A 121 12.25 3.16 14.34
N THR A 122 12.42 4.47 14.17
CA THR A 122 11.49 5.46 14.70
C THR A 122 10.10 5.31 14.07
N ILE A 123 10.01 5.18 12.75
CA ILE A 123 8.74 4.99 12.03
C ILE A 123 8.09 3.64 12.40
N LEU A 124 8.88 2.58 12.40
CA LEU A 124 8.38 1.23 12.67
C LEU A 124 7.89 1.10 14.11
N ASN A 125 8.62 1.64 15.10
CA ASN A 125 8.19 1.64 16.50
C ASN A 125 6.90 2.43 16.73
N LEU A 126 6.71 3.53 15.99
CA LEU A 126 5.49 4.31 16.06
C LEU A 126 4.25 3.53 15.56
N LEU A 127 4.42 2.69 14.54
CA LEU A 127 3.30 2.14 13.76
C LEU A 127 3.19 0.60 13.78
N SER A 128 4.25 -0.13 14.12
CA SER A 128 4.31 -1.59 13.95
C SER A 128 3.23 -2.34 14.73
N LYS A 129 2.87 -1.85 15.91
CA LYS A 129 1.90 -2.49 16.78
C LYS A 129 0.50 -2.61 16.15
N ASP A 130 0.06 -1.56 15.46
CA ASP A 130 -1.30 -1.49 14.92
C ASP A 130 -1.36 -1.74 13.41
N PHE A 131 -0.32 -1.30 12.68
CA PHE A 131 -0.40 -1.20 11.21
C PHE A 131 0.56 -2.11 10.45
N ASN A 132 1.58 -2.72 11.09
CA ASN A 132 2.58 -3.54 10.40
C ASN A 132 3.00 -2.92 9.06
N PRO A 133 3.62 -1.72 9.07
CA PRO A 133 3.89 -0.96 7.87
C PRO A 133 4.94 -1.63 7.00
N LEU A 134 4.92 -1.29 5.71
CA LEU A 134 6.01 -1.54 4.78
C LEU A 134 6.77 -0.23 4.61
N LEU A 135 8.09 -0.26 4.72
CA LEU A 135 8.92 0.94 4.63
C LEU A 135 10.04 0.76 3.60
N GLY A 136 10.19 1.73 2.71
CA GLY A 136 11.22 1.68 1.67
C GLY A 136 11.95 2.99 1.51
N PHE A 137 13.26 2.93 1.32
CA PHE A 137 14.13 4.07 1.07
C PHE A 137 14.70 4.04 -0.33
N SER A 138 14.73 5.19 -1.02
CA SER A 138 15.41 5.33 -2.31
C SER A 138 15.73 6.80 -2.62
N THR A 139 16.12 7.06 -3.88
CA THR A 139 16.46 8.42 -4.35
C THR A 139 15.25 9.23 -4.81
N GLY A 140 14.10 8.62 -5.05
CA GLY A 140 12.88 9.27 -5.50
C GLY A 140 11.62 8.52 -5.06
N LYS A 141 10.45 9.14 -5.26
CA LYS A 141 9.16 8.62 -4.80
C LYS A 141 8.84 7.23 -5.33
N TYR A 142 8.90 7.05 -6.66
CA TYR A 142 8.56 5.76 -7.27
C TYR A 142 9.50 4.65 -6.81
N SER A 143 10.80 4.88 -6.81
CA SER A 143 11.76 3.87 -6.36
C SER A 143 11.65 3.57 -4.84
N SER A 144 11.27 4.55 -4.00
CA SER A 144 11.00 4.29 -2.59
C SER A 144 9.69 3.52 -2.38
N TYR A 145 8.67 3.75 -3.21
CA TYR A 145 7.45 2.95 -3.22
C TYR A 145 7.73 1.48 -3.58
N VAL A 146 8.49 1.25 -4.66
CA VAL A 146 8.93 -0.11 -5.02
C VAL A 146 9.73 -0.75 -3.90
N SER A 147 10.65 0.02 -3.29
CA SER A 147 11.44 -0.46 -2.14
C SER A 147 10.54 -0.87 -0.97
N ALA A 148 9.49 -0.09 -0.66
CA ALA A 148 8.54 -0.42 0.38
C ALA A 148 7.75 -1.71 0.07
N LEU A 149 7.29 -1.89 -1.17
CA LEU A 149 6.61 -3.13 -1.59
C LEU A 149 7.50 -4.38 -1.53
N MET A 150 8.83 -4.21 -1.57
CA MET A 150 9.81 -5.29 -1.44
C MET A 150 10.23 -5.54 0.01
N SER A 151 9.77 -4.75 0.98
CA SER A 151 10.02 -4.98 2.39
C SER A 151 9.04 -6.00 2.99
N SER A 152 9.41 -6.59 4.11
CA SER A 152 8.48 -7.38 4.92
C SER A 152 7.66 -6.47 5.86
N PRO A 153 6.45 -6.89 6.26
CA PRO A 153 5.66 -6.15 7.24
C PRO A 153 6.42 -5.91 8.55
N GLY A 154 6.48 -4.65 8.99
CA GLY A 154 7.22 -4.25 10.19
C GLY A 154 8.74 -4.15 10.00
N ASP A 155 9.21 -4.16 8.75
CA ASP A 155 10.61 -4.04 8.37
C ASP A 155 10.79 -2.98 7.28
N PHE A 156 12.04 -2.70 6.89
CA PHE A 156 12.33 -1.75 5.82
C PHE A 156 13.27 -2.33 4.76
N ASN A 157 13.20 -1.78 3.57
CA ASN A 157 14.09 -2.10 2.47
C ASN A 157 14.76 -0.84 1.90
N VAL A 158 15.92 -1.01 1.29
CA VAL A 158 16.70 0.08 0.67
C VAL A 158 16.98 -0.28 -0.78
N LEU A 159 16.37 0.45 -1.69
CA LEU A 159 16.59 0.27 -3.11
C LEU A 159 17.57 1.33 -3.65
N LYS A 160 18.75 0.89 -4.05
CA LYS A 160 19.64 1.70 -4.87
C LYS A 160 19.11 1.67 -6.30
N PHE A 161 18.60 2.83 -6.74
CA PHE A 161 18.06 2.93 -8.09
C PHE A 161 19.19 2.82 -9.12
N ASP A 162 19.16 1.75 -9.90
CA ASP A 162 20.01 1.53 -11.06
C ASP A 162 19.12 1.52 -12.31
N LYS A 163 19.40 2.41 -13.26
CA LYS A 163 18.66 2.50 -14.52
C LYS A 163 18.70 1.18 -15.30
N ASN A 164 19.78 0.43 -15.19
CA ASN A 164 19.97 -0.85 -15.89
C ASN A 164 19.10 -1.98 -15.30
N ARG A 165 18.61 -1.81 -14.08
CA ARG A 165 17.81 -2.81 -13.37
C ARG A 165 16.31 -2.51 -13.33
N ILE A 166 15.88 -1.36 -13.88
CA ILE A 166 14.44 -1.00 -13.94
C ILE A 166 13.64 -2.07 -14.66
N GLY A 167 14.21 -2.66 -15.72
CA GLY A 167 13.58 -3.72 -16.50
C GLY A 167 13.18 -4.94 -15.67
N GLU A 168 13.91 -5.25 -14.60
CA GLU A 168 13.67 -6.41 -13.74
C GLU A 168 12.43 -6.23 -12.82
N PHE A 169 11.95 -4.99 -12.62
CA PHE A 169 10.84 -4.75 -11.69
C PHE A 169 9.54 -5.38 -12.21
N PRO A 170 8.83 -6.11 -11.33
CA PRO A 170 7.56 -6.71 -11.71
C PRO A 170 6.49 -5.64 -11.99
N THR A 171 5.64 -5.88 -12.96
CA THR A 171 4.51 -4.99 -13.29
C THR A 171 3.52 -4.80 -12.14
N LEU A 172 3.48 -5.74 -11.20
CA LEU A 172 2.67 -5.67 -9.99
C LEU A 172 2.97 -4.45 -9.11
N VAL A 173 4.21 -3.91 -9.16
CA VAL A 173 4.58 -2.70 -8.41
C VAL A 173 4.18 -1.39 -9.10
N MET A 174 3.59 -1.45 -10.29
CA MET A 174 3.10 -0.24 -10.98
C MET A 174 1.90 0.37 -10.24
N PRO A 175 1.82 1.69 -10.13
CA PRO A 175 0.69 2.40 -9.54
C PRO A 175 -0.49 2.50 -10.54
N ILE A 176 -0.98 1.36 -10.99
CA ILE A 176 -2.11 1.20 -11.91
C ILE A 176 -3.18 0.32 -11.27
N SER A 177 -4.39 0.30 -11.83
CA SER A 177 -5.49 -0.52 -11.30
C SER A 177 -5.14 -2.01 -11.32
N ASP A 178 -5.70 -2.76 -10.37
CA ASP A 178 -5.49 -4.21 -10.28
C ASP A 178 -6.05 -4.95 -11.49
N GLU A 179 -7.10 -4.42 -12.13
CA GLU A 179 -7.65 -4.93 -13.35
C GLU A 179 -6.61 -4.84 -14.50
N LEU A 180 -5.97 -3.69 -14.65
CA LEU A 180 -4.92 -3.51 -15.66
C LEU A 180 -3.69 -4.38 -15.35
N LYS A 181 -3.31 -4.54 -14.08
CA LYS A 181 -2.24 -5.48 -13.69
C LYS A 181 -2.57 -6.92 -14.10
N LYS A 182 -3.82 -7.35 -13.88
CA LYS A 182 -4.29 -8.69 -14.32
C LYS A 182 -4.22 -8.85 -15.83
N HIS A 183 -4.68 -7.86 -16.60
CA HIS A 183 -4.59 -7.89 -18.06
C HIS A 183 -3.13 -7.94 -18.54
N MET A 184 -2.25 -7.13 -17.97
CA MET A 184 -0.83 -7.17 -18.32
C MET A 184 -0.21 -8.54 -18.02
N HIS A 185 -0.57 -9.14 -16.89
CA HIS A 185 -0.09 -10.49 -16.55
C HIS A 185 -0.58 -11.55 -17.55
N LEU A 186 -1.85 -11.50 -17.97
CA LEU A 186 -2.40 -12.40 -19.01
C LEU A 186 -1.69 -12.26 -20.36
N LEU A 187 -1.24 -11.05 -20.69
CA LEU A 187 -0.43 -10.77 -21.90
C LEU A 187 1.06 -11.14 -21.71
N GLY A 188 1.44 -11.72 -20.58
CA GLY A 188 2.83 -12.08 -20.29
C GLY A 188 3.73 -10.88 -19.98
N LEU A 189 3.17 -9.68 -19.77
CA LEU A 189 3.89 -8.45 -19.42
C LEU A 189 4.18 -8.42 -17.91
N THR A 190 5.07 -9.28 -17.45
CA THR A 190 5.32 -9.52 -16.02
C THR A 190 6.37 -8.61 -15.41
N ASN A 191 7.18 -7.92 -16.24
CA ASN A 191 8.18 -6.95 -15.79
C ASN A 191 8.29 -5.77 -16.78
N PHE A 192 9.02 -4.72 -16.39
CA PHE A 192 9.14 -3.50 -17.20
C PHE A 192 9.91 -3.72 -18.50
N GLU A 193 10.87 -4.62 -18.52
CA GLU A 193 11.62 -4.96 -19.75
C GLU A 193 10.68 -5.53 -20.81
N ARG A 194 9.78 -6.43 -20.42
CA ARG A 194 8.77 -6.99 -21.35
C ARG A 194 7.81 -5.93 -21.85
N ILE A 195 7.43 -4.95 -21.03
CA ILE A 195 6.61 -3.81 -21.47
C ILE A 195 7.38 -2.97 -22.49
N ALA A 196 8.63 -2.62 -22.18
CA ALA A 196 9.46 -1.80 -23.05
C ALA A 196 9.70 -2.43 -24.43
N ASN A 197 9.80 -3.77 -24.46
CA ASN A 197 10.00 -4.54 -25.69
C ASN A 197 8.69 -4.92 -26.40
N PHE A 198 7.53 -4.59 -25.82
CA PHE A 198 6.24 -4.92 -26.41
C PHE A 198 5.94 -3.98 -27.59
N LYS A 199 5.72 -4.55 -28.77
CA LYS A 199 5.46 -3.78 -29.99
C LYS A 199 4.12 -3.07 -29.87
N ARG A 200 4.10 -1.76 -30.17
CA ARG A 200 2.90 -0.92 -30.12
C ARG A 200 1.75 -1.45 -31.00
N GLU A 201 2.10 -2.10 -32.11
CA GLU A 201 1.15 -2.72 -33.07
C GLU A 201 0.28 -3.78 -32.38
N ASN A 202 0.83 -4.49 -31.39
CA ASN A 202 0.11 -5.55 -30.63
C ASN A 202 -0.82 -4.99 -29.53
N LEU A 203 -0.81 -3.68 -29.29
CA LEU A 203 -1.72 -3.01 -28.34
C LEU A 203 -3.00 -2.50 -29.01
N LEU A 204 -3.04 -2.49 -30.35
CA LEU A 204 -4.13 -1.92 -31.14
C LEU A 204 -4.97 -3.00 -31.84
N SER A 205 -4.64 -4.26 -31.64
CA SER A 205 -5.39 -5.43 -32.10
C SER A 205 -6.25 -6.00 -30.98
#